data_25e334e1d022fea8800ca9452b42a348
#
_entry.id   25e334e1d022fea8800ca9452b42a348
#
_cell.length_a   1.000
_cell.length_b   1.000
_cell.length_c   1.000
_cell.angle_alpha   90.00
_cell.angle_beta   90.00
_cell.angle_gamma   90.00
#
_symmetry.space_group_name_H-M   'P 1'
#
loop_
_entity.id
_entity.type
_entity.pdbx_description
1 polymer ?
#
loop_
_entity_poly.entity_id
_entity_poly.type
_entity_poly.pdbx_seq_one_letter_code
_entity_poly.pdbx_strand_id
1 'polypeptide(L)'
;MALGIIMNTKIFDETFKLAKSVEPVRGARIAAAVVRRGKIVSYGYNHKKTHPFQTRFCKNPHAVFFHAEVHAIKNALKSVDVEDLSKCELYIVRAKRDKANGKWITGMSKPCIGCKKCIDLFDLKSVYYSKEGELV
;
A
#
# COMPACT_ATOMS: atom_id res chain seq x y z
N MET A 1 -6.38 -8.98 -19.65
CA MET A 1 -6.99 -7.73 -19.28
C MET A 1 -5.95 -6.60 -19.23
N ALA A 2 -6.34 -5.43 -19.61
CA ALA A 2 -5.41 -4.32 -19.80
C ALA A 2 -5.16 -3.49 -18.54
N LEU A 3 -5.07 -4.12 -17.38
CA LEU A 3 -4.87 -3.40 -16.11
C LEU A 3 -3.61 -2.56 -16.11
N GLY A 4 -2.52 -3.09 -16.70
CA GLY A 4 -1.28 -2.33 -16.80
C GLY A 4 -1.37 -1.07 -17.64
N ILE A 5 -2.34 -1.01 -18.57
CA ILE A 5 -2.52 0.14 -19.46
C ILE A 5 -3.11 1.34 -18.70
N ILE A 6 -3.99 1.08 -17.73
CA ILE A 6 -4.66 2.14 -16.96
C ILE A 6 -3.94 2.49 -15.67
N MET A 7 -2.88 1.74 -15.35
CA MET A 7 -2.07 2.01 -14.18
C MET A 7 -1.28 3.31 -14.33
N ASN A 8 -1.30 4.13 -13.31
CA ASN A 8 -0.60 5.40 -13.31
C ASN A 8 0.83 5.23 -12.80
N THR A 9 1.80 5.23 -13.72
CA THR A 9 3.21 5.03 -13.36
C THR A 9 3.75 6.16 -12.48
N LYS A 10 3.25 7.38 -12.67
CA LYS A 10 3.67 8.51 -11.83
C LYS A 10 3.28 8.29 -10.37
N ILE A 11 2.08 7.76 -10.14
CA ILE A 11 1.62 7.41 -8.79
C ILE A 11 2.53 6.33 -8.19
N PHE A 12 2.88 5.30 -8.96
CA PHE A 12 3.81 4.28 -8.53
C PHE A 12 5.17 4.87 -8.15
N ASP A 13 5.70 5.75 -9.00
CA ASP A 13 7.00 6.38 -8.76
C ASP A 13 7.00 7.20 -7.46
N GLU A 14 5.95 7.97 -7.22
CA GLU A 14 5.81 8.76 -6.00
C GLU A 14 5.68 7.85 -4.78
N THR A 15 4.91 6.78 -4.89
CA THR A 15 4.73 5.82 -3.81
C THR A 15 6.03 5.05 -3.53
N PHE A 16 6.77 4.69 -4.56
CA PHE A 16 8.09 4.08 -4.43
C PHE A 16 9.08 5.01 -3.71
N LYS A 17 9.06 6.28 -4.07
CA LYS A 17 9.90 7.29 -3.44
C LYS A 17 9.60 7.39 -1.94
N LEU A 18 8.32 7.37 -1.58
CA LEU A 18 7.92 7.34 -0.17
C LEU A 18 8.39 6.05 0.49
N ALA A 19 8.20 4.89 -0.15
CA ALA A 19 8.61 3.60 0.41
C ALA A 19 10.09 3.56 0.74
N LYS A 20 10.94 4.15 -0.10
CA LYS A 20 12.39 4.22 0.14
C LYS A 20 12.73 4.97 1.43
N SER A 21 11.89 5.93 1.84
CA SER A 21 12.12 6.74 3.04
C SER A 21 11.54 6.14 4.31
N VAL A 22 10.77 5.05 4.21
CA VAL A 22 10.11 4.41 5.35
C VAL A 22 11.14 3.68 6.21
N GLU A 23 11.03 3.80 7.54
CA GLU A 23 11.83 2.98 8.44
C GLU A 23 11.42 1.51 8.29
N PRO A 24 12.37 0.60 8.03
CA PRO A 24 12.01 -0.79 7.75
C PRO A 24 11.41 -1.49 8.97
N VAL A 25 10.36 -2.29 8.72
CA VAL A 25 9.74 -3.17 9.70
C VAL A 25 10.04 -4.59 9.27
N ARG A 26 10.81 -5.33 10.05
CA ARG A 26 11.31 -6.67 9.70
C ARG A 26 11.97 -6.69 8.32
N GLY A 27 12.75 -5.64 8.03
CA GLY A 27 13.45 -5.52 6.76
C GLY A 27 12.61 -5.04 5.59
N ALA A 28 11.33 -4.75 5.79
CA ALA A 28 10.45 -4.32 4.71
C ALA A 28 10.14 -2.83 4.80
N ARG A 29 10.19 -2.14 3.66
CA ARG A 29 9.79 -0.76 3.49
C ARG A 29 8.64 -0.74 2.49
N ILE A 30 7.43 -0.49 2.98
CA ILE A 30 6.21 -0.53 2.17
C ILE A 30 5.45 0.77 2.34
N ALA A 31 5.02 1.35 1.24
CA ALA A 31 4.13 2.49 1.21
C ALA A 31 2.91 2.18 0.36
N ALA A 32 1.81 2.83 0.67
CA ALA A 32 0.58 2.70 -0.09
C ALA A 32 -0.03 4.07 -0.32
N ALA A 33 -0.77 4.21 -1.40
CA ALA A 33 -1.48 5.44 -1.73
C ALA A 33 -2.92 5.11 -2.11
N VAL A 34 -3.86 5.83 -1.52
CA VAL A 34 -5.25 5.82 -1.96
C VAL A 34 -5.39 6.94 -2.98
N VAL A 35 -5.92 6.62 -4.15
CA VAL A 35 -5.94 7.52 -5.31
C VAL A 35 -7.35 7.63 -5.85
N ARG A 36 -7.79 8.85 -6.14
CA ARG A 36 -9.06 9.11 -6.78
C ARG A 36 -8.84 10.01 -7.99
N ARG A 37 -9.28 9.57 -9.16
CA ARG A 37 -9.17 10.35 -10.42
C ARG A 37 -7.72 10.79 -10.69
N GLY A 38 -6.76 9.90 -10.48
CA GLY A 38 -5.35 10.18 -10.72
C GLY A 38 -4.68 11.07 -9.69
N LYS A 39 -5.38 11.43 -8.60
CA LYS A 39 -4.84 12.26 -7.52
C LYS A 39 -4.73 11.46 -6.24
N ILE A 40 -3.62 11.64 -5.54
CA ILE A 40 -3.38 10.98 -4.26
C ILE A 40 -4.26 11.63 -3.19
N VAL A 41 -5.11 10.81 -2.57
CA VAL A 41 -5.98 11.22 -1.46
C VAL A 41 -5.23 11.09 -0.13
N SER A 42 -4.50 9.99 0.02
CA SER A 42 -3.76 9.71 1.25
C SER A 42 -2.60 8.78 0.99
N TYR A 43 -1.64 8.79 1.92
CA TYR A 43 -0.56 7.83 1.98
C TYR A 43 -0.64 7.02 3.26
N GLY A 44 -0.06 5.84 3.22
CA GLY A 44 0.21 5.03 4.40
C GLY A 44 1.54 4.32 4.22
N TYR A 45 2.11 3.87 5.33
CA TYR A 45 3.35 3.11 5.32
C TYR A 45 3.37 2.16 6.50
N ASN A 46 4.17 1.12 6.43
CA ASN A 46 4.24 0.15 7.53
C ASN A 46 4.95 0.76 8.73
N HIS A 47 4.39 0.50 9.92
CA HIS A 47 4.91 1.01 11.19
C HIS A 47 5.26 -0.15 12.12
N LYS A 48 6.21 0.08 13.02
CA LYS A 48 6.54 -0.87 14.07
C LYS A 48 5.41 -1.03 15.09
N LYS A 49 4.66 0.03 15.34
CA LYS A 49 3.52 -0.01 16.28
C LYS A 49 2.26 -0.37 15.53
N THR A 50 1.45 -1.28 16.11
CA THR A 50 0.13 -1.58 15.58
C THR A 50 -0.86 -0.47 15.92
N HIS A 51 -2.05 -0.58 15.36
CA HIS A 51 -3.18 0.32 15.62
C HIS A 51 -4.45 -0.51 15.73
N PRO A 52 -5.43 -0.11 16.57
CA PRO A 52 -6.68 -0.86 16.69
C PRO A 52 -7.40 -1.09 15.36
N PHE A 53 -7.26 -0.16 14.41
CA PHE A 53 -7.82 -0.31 13.08
C PHE A 53 -7.23 -1.52 12.35
N GLN A 54 -5.93 -1.77 12.50
CA GLN A 54 -5.25 -2.94 11.94
C GLN A 54 -5.77 -4.23 12.58
N THR A 55 -5.93 -4.25 13.90
CA THR A 55 -6.31 -5.47 14.61
C THR A 55 -7.73 -5.94 14.31
N ARG A 56 -8.57 -5.09 13.76
CA ARG A 56 -9.91 -5.49 13.30
C ARG A 56 -9.86 -6.49 12.15
N PHE A 57 -8.83 -6.42 11.32
CA PHE A 57 -8.72 -7.21 10.10
C PHE A 57 -7.72 -8.35 10.23
N CYS A 58 -6.71 -8.19 11.05
CA CYS A 58 -5.62 -9.14 11.18
C CYS A 58 -5.42 -9.51 12.64
N LYS A 59 -6.03 -10.63 13.07
CA LYS A 59 -5.99 -11.11 14.47
C LYS A 59 -4.98 -12.23 14.65
N ASN A 60 -3.77 -12.03 14.19
CA ASN A 60 -2.70 -13.02 14.30
C ASN A 60 -1.38 -12.31 14.67
N PRO A 61 -0.26 -13.04 14.83
CA PRO A 61 1.01 -12.41 15.19
C PRO A 61 1.46 -11.29 14.23
N HIS A 62 0.97 -11.28 13.01
CA HIS A 62 1.30 -10.22 12.05
C HIS A 62 0.57 -8.90 12.34
N ALA A 63 -0.44 -8.93 13.20
CA ALA A 63 -1.17 -7.73 13.60
C ALA A 63 -0.39 -6.81 14.54
N VAL A 64 0.84 -7.20 14.93
CA VAL A 64 1.70 -6.35 15.77
C VAL A 64 2.25 -5.14 15.02
N PHE A 65 2.08 -5.10 13.70
CA PHE A 65 2.52 -3.99 12.87
C PHE A 65 1.32 -3.27 12.23
N PHE A 66 1.47 -1.99 11.96
CA PHE A 66 0.50 -1.26 11.17
C PHE A 66 0.91 -1.39 9.70
N HIS A 67 0.11 -2.09 8.92
CA HIS A 67 0.40 -2.31 7.50
C HIS A 67 0.10 -1.06 6.67
N ALA A 68 0.89 -0.86 5.62
CA ALA A 68 0.79 0.32 4.77
C ALA A 68 -0.61 0.51 4.17
N GLU A 69 -1.21 -0.57 3.68
CA GLU A 69 -2.53 -0.53 3.04
C GLU A 69 -3.61 -0.06 4.00
N VAL A 70 -3.64 -0.66 5.19
CA VAL A 70 -4.62 -0.32 6.22
C VAL A 70 -4.41 1.12 6.70
N HIS A 71 -3.15 1.53 6.84
CA HIS A 71 -2.80 2.90 7.22
C HIS A 71 -3.28 3.91 6.18
N ALA A 72 -3.06 3.62 4.89
CA ALA A 72 -3.50 4.50 3.82
C ALA A 72 -5.04 4.64 3.78
N ILE A 73 -5.76 3.53 3.96
CA ILE A 73 -7.23 3.54 4.00
C ILE A 73 -7.72 4.34 5.20
N LYS A 74 -7.15 4.10 6.38
CA LYS A 74 -7.49 4.87 7.59
C LYS A 74 -7.28 6.37 7.37
N ASN A 75 -6.16 6.74 6.76
CA ASN A 75 -5.89 8.15 6.48
C ASN A 75 -6.85 8.75 5.45
N ALA A 76 -7.24 7.96 4.45
CA ALA A 76 -8.21 8.42 3.44
C ALA A 76 -9.57 8.77 4.07
N LEU A 77 -9.97 8.06 5.11
CA LEU A 77 -11.23 8.31 5.80
C LEU A 77 -11.28 9.67 6.50
N LYS A 78 -10.16 10.36 6.63
CA LYS A 78 -10.11 11.72 7.17
C LYS A 78 -10.59 12.76 6.15
N SER A 79 -10.55 12.43 4.86
CA SER A 79 -10.85 13.37 3.79
C SER A 79 -11.92 12.91 2.81
N VAL A 80 -12.27 11.62 2.79
CA VAL A 80 -13.33 11.08 1.95
C VAL A 80 -14.29 10.24 2.77
N ASP A 81 -15.54 10.18 2.35
CA ASP A 81 -16.55 9.34 2.98
C ASP A 81 -16.33 7.87 2.63
N VAL A 82 -16.89 6.97 3.46
CA VAL A 82 -16.78 5.53 3.25
C VAL A 82 -17.27 5.13 1.86
N GLU A 83 -18.38 5.69 1.41
CA GLU A 83 -18.93 5.40 0.08
C GLU A 83 -17.99 5.81 -1.05
N ASP A 84 -17.21 6.86 -0.86
CA ASP A 84 -16.29 7.35 -1.88
C ASP A 84 -15.05 6.48 -2.02
N LEU A 85 -14.74 5.66 -1.03
CA LEU A 85 -13.62 4.72 -1.13
C LEU A 85 -13.82 3.70 -2.26
N SER A 86 -15.07 3.37 -2.59
CA SER A 86 -15.36 2.47 -3.71
C SER A 86 -14.99 3.08 -5.08
N LYS A 87 -14.75 4.38 -5.12
CA LYS A 87 -14.31 5.10 -6.31
C LYS A 87 -12.80 5.30 -6.36
N CYS A 88 -12.11 4.84 -5.32
CA CYS A 88 -10.67 5.02 -5.17
C CYS A 88 -9.90 3.76 -5.56
N GLU A 89 -8.68 3.97 -6.00
CA GLU A 89 -7.73 2.91 -6.28
C GLU A 89 -6.68 2.87 -5.18
N LEU A 90 -6.07 1.71 -4.96
CA LEU A 90 -5.01 1.54 -3.98
C LEU A 90 -3.74 1.11 -4.70
N TYR A 91 -2.65 1.83 -4.45
CA TYR A 91 -1.33 1.52 -4.97
C TYR A 91 -0.44 1.11 -3.80
N ILE A 92 0.26 0.00 -3.93
CA ILE A 92 1.12 -0.54 -2.88
C ILE A 92 2.48 -0.80 -3.48
N VAL A 93 3.53 -0.25 -2.87
CA VAL A 93 4.89 -0.41 -3.36
C VAL A 93 5.82 -0.77 -2.22
N ARG A 94 6.61 -1.83 -2.42
CA ARG A 94 7.71 -2.19 -1.54
C ARG A 94 9.02 -1.77 -2.19
N ALA A 95 9.86 -1.09 -1.41
CA ALA A 95 11.21 -0.73 -1.83
C ALA A 95 12.22 -1.64 -1.13
N LYS A 96 13.20 -2.13 -1.87
CA LYS A 96 14.28 -2.94 -1.31
C LYS A 96 15.57 -2.67 -2.07
N ARG A 97 16.70 -3.08 -1.48
CA ARG A 97 18.00 -3.02 -2.16
C ARG A 97 18.24 -4.32 -2.91
N ASP A 98 18.68 -4.22 -4.15
CA ASP A 98 19.13 -5.37 -4.91
C ASP A 98 20.44 -5.89 -4.29
N LYS A 99 20.48 -7.17 -3.94
CA LYS A 99 21.64 -7.78 -3.32
C LYS A 99 22.88 -7.81 -4.25
N ALA A 100 22.63 -7.82 -5.55
CA ALA A 100 23.70 -7.91 -6.55
C ALA A 100 24.47 -6.60 -6.72
N ASN A 101 23.77 -5.45 -6.66
CA ASN A 101 24.37 -4.15 -6.98
C ASN A 101 24.06 -3.03 -5.98
N GLY A 102 23.26 -3.31 -4.94
CA GLY A 102 22.88 -2.34 -3.92
C GLY A 102 21.91 -1.26 -4.38
N LYS A 103 21.40 -1.33 -5.60
CA LYS A 103 20.47 -0.34 -6.12
C LYS A 103 19.06 -0.57 -5.57
N TRP A 104 18.29 0.50 -5.50
CA TRP A 104 16.89 0.40 -5.12
C TRP A 104 16.07 -0.28 -6.23
N ILE A 105 15.29 -1.29 -5.84
CA ILE A 105 14.34 -1.98 -6.71
C ILE A 105 13.04 -2.15 -5.96
N THR A 106 11.98 -2.52 -6.68
CA THR A 106 10.71 -2.87 -6.06
C THR A 106 10.75 -4.31 -5.54
N GLY A 107 9.99 -4.56 -4.48
CA GLY A 107 9.75 -5.91 -3.97
C GLY A 107 8.29 -6.27 -4.10
N MET A 108 7.97 -7.53 -3.79
CA MET A 108 6.60 -8.02 -3.80
C MET A 108 5.81 -7.35 -2.68
N SER A 109 4.67 -6.74 -3.01
CA SER A 109 3.82 -6.03 -2.05
C SER A 109 2.35 -6.47 -2.12
N LYS A 110 2.08 -7.69 -2.59
CA LYS A 110 0.73 -8.23 -2.60
C LYS A 110 0.13 -8.18 -1.18
N PRO A 111 -1.11 -7.67 -1.02
CA PRO A 111 -1.74 -7.59 0.30
C PRO A 111 -1.85 -8.95 0.99
N CYS A 112 -1.61 -8.97 2.29
CA CYS A 112 -1.87 -10.17 3.11
C CYS A 112 -3.38 -10.36 3.27
N ILE A 113 -3.78 -11.49 3.87
CA ILE A 113 -5.19 -11.83 4.07
C ILE A 113 -5.92 -10.73 4.86
N GLY A 114 -5.31 -10.23 5.93
CA GLY A 114 -5.91 -9.15 6.73
C GLY A 114 -6.09 -7.86 5.96
N CYS A 115 -5.07 -7.44 5.22
CA CYS A 115 -5.16 -6.25 4.38
C CYS A 115 -6.20 -6.43 3.28
N LYS A 116 -6.28 -7.63 2.69
CA LYS A 116 -7.30 -7.93 1.69
C LYS A 116 -8.71 -7.81 2.25
N LYS A 117 -8.93 -8.27 3.49
CA LYS A 117 -10.23 -8.09 4.16
C LYS A 117 -10.60 -6.62 4.31
N CYS A 118 -9.64 -5.78 4.68
CA CYS A 118 -9.84 -4.35 4.80
C CYS A 118 -10.18 -3.74 3.44
N ILE A 119 -9.42 -4.07 2.41
CA ILE A 119 -9.64 -3.59 1.05
C ILE A 119 -11.03 -3.98 0.56
N ASP A 120 -11.43 -5.23 0.77
CA ASP A 120 -12.74 -5.73 0.35
C ASP A 120 -13.88 -5.07 1.11
N LEU A 121 -13.70 -4.85 2.42
CA LEU A 121 -14.73 -4.19 3.23
C LEU A 121 -15.03 -2.77 2.74
N PHE A 122 -13.99 -2.02 2.37
CA PHE A 122 -14.16 -0.65 1.86
C PHE A 122 -14.37 -0.60 0.35
N ASP A 123 -14.36 -1.77 -0.30
CA ASP A 123 -14.72 -1.93 -1.71
C ASP A 123 -13.87 -1.07 -2.66
N LEU A 124 -12.57 -1.02 -2.43
CA LEU A 124 -11.65 -0.27 -3.29
C LEU A 124 -11.83 -0.71 -4.75
N LYS A 125 -11.90 0.25 -5.65
CA LYS A 125 -12.16 0.03 -7.07
C LYS A 125 -11.14 -0.88 -7.75
N SER A 126 -9.85 -0.66 -7.45
CA SER A 126 -8.75 -1.41 -8.03
C SER A 126 -7.57 -1.40 -7.07
N VAL A 127 -6.75 -2.44 -7.13
CA VAL A 127 -5.54 -2.56 -6.33
C VAL A 127 -4.37 -2.86 -7.27
N TYR A 128 -3.33 -2.04 -7.18
CA TYR A 128 -2.09 -2.24 -7.91
C TYR A 128 -0.96 -2.41 -6.90
N TYR A 129 -0.12 -3.42 -7.09
CA TYR A 129 1.00 -3.65 -6.19
C TYR A 129 2.26 -3.98 -6.97
N SER A 130 3.41 -3.66 -6.38
CA SER A 130 4.71 -3.94 -7.00
C SER A 130 5.07 -5.42 -6.89
N LYS A 131 5.86 -5.86 -7.85
CA LYS A 131 6.48 -7.19 -7.86
C LYS A 131 7.99 -7.04 -7.79
N GLU A 132 8.67 -8.13 -7.56
CA GLU A 132 10.13 -8.16 -7.46
C GLU A 132 10.76 -7.59 -8.75
N GLY A 133 11.41 -6.43 -8.62
CA GLY A 133 12.05 -5.78 -9.76
C GLY A 133 11.12 -5.16 -10.78
N GLU A 134 9.80 -5.16 -10.54
CA GLU A 134 8.81 -4.68 -11.50
C GLU A 134 7.78 -3.77 -10.83
N LEU A 135 7.43 -2.69 -11.52
CA LEU A 135 6.26 -1.86 -11.19
C LEU A 135 5.07 -2.39 -11.99
N VAL A 136 4.20 -3.10 -11.33
CA VAL A 136 3.04 -3.69 -12.02
C VAL A 136 1.75 -3.31 -11.34
#